data_21e8c4abaffbd1baca9b82f1d02b6010
#
_entry.id   21e8c4abaffbd1baca9b82f1d02b6010
#
_cell.length_a   1.000
_cell.length_b   1.000
_cell.length_c   1.000
_cell.angle_alpha   90.00
_cell.angle_beta   90.00
_cell.angle_gamma   90.00
#
_symmetry.space_group_name_H-M   'P 1'
#
loop_
_entity.id
_entity.type
_entity.pdbx_description
1 polymer ?
#
loop_
_entity_poly.entity_id
_entity_poly.type
_entity_poly.pdbx_seq_one_letter_code
_entity_poly.pdbx_strand_id
1 'polypeptide(L)'
;MTHPLTPAQEATLLAAVKAAELRTSGEIRLHLEDECPTPEPLDRAAQVFAELKMHHTKGRNGVLFYLAWRTRQFAVIGDAAINAAVPDEFWEAVKEEVLGHFRQANYVPGLERGIRLVGEQLRQFFPYDAATDTNELSDDISYGDDAPASPSGS
;
A
#
# COMPACT_ATOMS: atom_id res chain seq x y z
N MET A 1 2.86 14.87 -17.30
CA MET A 1 3.15 14.28 -15.99
C MET A 1 4.05 13.08 -16.12
N THR A 2 5.11 13.05 -15.39
CA THR A 2 6.06 11.96 -15.45
C THR A 2 5.61 10.84 -14.53
N HIS A 3 5.50 9.66 -15.05
CA HIS A 3 5.12 8.49 -14.28
C HIS A 3 6.37 8.00 -13.51
N PRO A 4 6.26 7.69 -12.24
CA PRO A 4 7.44 7.30 -11.46
C PRO A 4 7.92 5.90 -11.76
N LEU A 5 7.07 5.06 -12.34
CA LEU A 5 7.39 3.66 -12.56
C LEU A 5 7.29 3.32 -14.04
N THR A 6 8.20 2.46 -14.49
CA THR A 6 8.05 1.85 -15.81
C THR A 6 7.00 0.75 -15.73
N PRO A 7 6.45 0.31 -16.87
CA PRO A 7 5.51 -0.83 -16.86
C PRO A 7 6.10 -2.08 -16.20
N ALA A 8 7.41 -2.32 -16.40
CA ALA A 8 8.06 -3.47 -15.75
C ALA A 8 8.10 -3.31 -14.24
N GLN A 9 8.35 -2.10 -13.76
CA GLN A 9 8.38 -1.83 -12.32
C GLN A 9 6.99 -1.97 -11.71
N GLU A 10 5.96 -1.50 -12.41
CA GLU A 10 4.58 -1.70 -11.95
C GLU A 10 4.26 -3.18 -11.83
N ALA A 11 4.65 -3.96 -12.86
CA ALA A 11 4.40 -5.40 -12.84
C ALA A 11 5.10 -6.07 -11.66
N THR A 12 6.32 -5.65 -11.35
CA THR A 12 7.06 -6.19 -10.21
C THR A 12 6.31 -5.94 -8.91
N LEU A 13 5.83 -4.71 -8.70
CA LEU A 13 5.12 -4.38 -7.48
C LEU A 13 3.78 -5.09 -7.38
N LEU A 14 3.04 -5.16 -8.48
CA LEU A 14 1.77 -5.86 -8.49
C LEU A 14 1.95 -7.35 -8.23
N ALA A 15 3.03 -7.95 -8.76
CA ALA A 15 3.32 -9.35 -8.51
C ALA A 15 3.61 -9.58 -7.02
N ALA A 16 4.32 -8.65 -6.37
CA ALA A 16 4.60 -8.75 -4.95
C ALA A 16 3.31 -8.67 -4.13
N VAL A 17 2.41 -7.76 -4.49
CA VAL A 17 1.11 -7.64 -3.82
C VAL A 17 0.31 -8.92 -3.97
N LYS A 18 0.21 -9.43 -5.19
CA LYS A 18 -0.57 -10.65 -5.44
C LYS A 18 0.02 -11.85 -4.72
N ALA A 19 1.34 -11.97 -4.69
CA ALA A 19 1.98 -13.06 -3.98
C ALA A 19 1.67 -13.01 -2.49
N ALA A 20 1.67 -11.81 -1.91
CA ALA A 20 1.33 -11.64 -0.50
C ALA A 20 -0.15 -11.99 -0.26
N GLU A 21 -1.02 -11.52 -1.13
CA GLU A 21 -2.46 -11.73 -0.95
C GLU A 21 -2.90 -13.17 -1.12
N LEU A 22 -2.12 -13.99 -1.80
CA LEU A 22 -2.43 -15.42 -1.91
C LEU A 22 -2.27 -16.15 -0.58
N ARG A 23 -1.61 -15.53 0.40
CA ARG A 23 -1.30 -16.18 1.66
C ARG A 23 -2.04 -15.57 2.85
N THR A 24 -2.92 -14.60 2.60
CA THR A 24 -3.65 -13.93 3.66
C THR A 24 -5.01 -13.48 3.16
N SER A 25 -5.96 -13.29 4.08
CA SER A 25 -7.23 -12.65 3.77
C SER A 25 -7.11 -11.13 3.75
N GLY A 26 -5.97 -10.59 4.18
CA GLY A 26 -5.74 -9.15 4.15
C GLY A 26 -5.53 -8.63 2.74
N GLU A 27 -5.65 -7.33 2.56
CA GLU A 27 -5.53 -6.71 1.25
C GLU A 27 -4.51 -5.59 1.30
N ILE A 28 -3.71 -5.47 0.25
CA ILE A 28 -2.64 -4.48 0.17
C ILE A 28 -2.85 -3.63 -1.06
N ARG A 29 -2.69 -2.34 -0.92
CA ARG A 29 -2.80 -1.42 -2.04
C ARG A 29 -1.71 -0.37 -1.98
N LEU A 30 -1.28 0.10 -3.17
CA LEU A 30 -0.31 1.18 -3.27
C LEU A 30 -0.97 2.40 -3.90
N HIS A 31 -0.62 3.57 -3.39
CA HIS A 31 -1.03 4.83 -3.98
C HIS A 31 0.20 5.71 -4.13
N LEU A 32 0.45 6.16 -5.36
CA LEU A 32 1.58 7.02 -5.66
C LEU A 32 1.09 8.34 -6.21
N GLU A 33 1.70 9.42 -5.79
CA GLU A 33 1.39 10.73 -6.36
C GLU A 33 2.64 11.59 -6.35
N ASP A 34 2.56 12.69 -7.07
CA ASP A 34 3.71 13.58 -7.30
C ASP A 34 4.13 14.25 -6.00
N GLU A 35 3.21 14.98 -5.41
CA GLU A 35 3.46 15.75 -4.19
C GLU A 35 2.41 15.44 -3.15
N CYS A 36 2.82 15.46 -1.89
CA CYS A 36 1.90 15.27 -0.80
C CYS A 36 1.23 16.60 -0.48
N PRO A 37 -0.10 16.70 -0.58
CA PRO A 37 -0.80 17.97 -0.34
C PRO A 37 -0.96 18.34 1.13
N THR A 38 -0.61 17.43 2.04
CA THR A 38 -0.72 17.71 3.48
C THR A 38 0.68 17.80 4.09
N PRO A 39 0.82 18.50 5.24
CA PRO A 39 2.13 18.57 5.90
C PRO A 39 2.66 17.21 6.32
N GLU A 40 1.77 16.31 6.76
CA GLU A 40 2.16 14.98 7.18
C GLU A 40 1.68 13.93 6.19
N PRO A 41 2.53 13.04 5.73
CA PRO A 41 2.10 12.03 4.76
C PRO A 41 1.05 11.07 5.33
N LEU A 42 1.02 10.87 6.65
CA LEU A 42 0.01 10.01 7.26
C LEU A 42 -1.38 10.58 7.08
N ASP A 43 -1.53 11.90 7.15
CA ASP A 43 -2.82 12.53 6.94
C ASP A 43 -3.32 12.34 5.52
N ARG A 44 -2.42 12.47 4.55
CA ARG A 44 -2.80 12.24 3.16
C ARG A 44 -3.14 10.77 2.92
N ALA A 45 -2.37 9.87 3.52
CA ALA A 45 -2.64 8.44 3.41
C ALA A 45 -4.03 8.11 3.94
N ALA A 46 -4.43 8.73 5.06
CA ALA A 46 -5.77 8.53 5.61
C ALA A 46 -6.85 9.02 4.67
N GLN A 47 -6.64 10.16 4.01
CA GLN A 47 -7.59 10.66 3.00
C GLN A 47 -7.73 9.68 1.84
N VAL A 48 -6.60 9.19 1.32
CA VAL A 48 -6.60 8.25 0.20
C VAL A 48 -7.26 6.94 0.62
N PHE A 49 -6.98 6.46 1.81
CA PHE A 49 -7.60 5.26 2.35
C PHE A 49 -9.12 5.36 2.30
N ALA A 50 -9.65 6.51 2.71
CA ALA A 50 -11.08 6.75 2.68
C ALA A 50 -11.60 6.89 1.24
N GLU A 51 -10.87 7.60 0.38
CA GLU A 51 -11.28 7.79 -1.01
C GLU A 51 -11.35 6.46 -1.76
N LEU A 52 -10.41 5.56 -1.48
CA LEU A 52 -10.37 4.24 -2.10
C LEU A 52 -11.32 3.25 -1.40
N LYS A 53 -12.02 3.71 -0.37
CA LYS A 53 -12.99 2.91 0.38
C LYS A 53 -12.36 1.64 0.96
N MET A 54 -11.12 1.75 1.41
CA MET A 54 -10.40 0.59 1.90
C MET A 54 -10.96 0.06 3.22
N HIS A 55 -11.73 0.88 3.95
CA HIS A 55 -12.37 0.44 5.17
C HIS A 55 -13.64 -0.38 4.91
N HIS A 56 -14.02 -0.58 3.65
CA HIS A 56 -15.22 -1.32 3.29
C HIS A 56 -14.97 -2.82 3.09
N THR A 57 -13.88 -3.36 3.62
CA THR A 57 -13.66 -4.80 3.57
C THR A 57 -14.23 -5.47 4.81
N LYS A 58 -14.63 -6.72 4.66
CA LYS A 58 -15.23 -7.47 5.77
C LYS A 58 -14.26 -7.65 6.92
N GLY A 59 -12.99 -7.92 6.62
CA GLY A 59 -12.01 -8.20 7.63
C GLY A 59 -11.40 -6.96 8.27
N ARG A 60 -11.64 -5.77 7.72
CA ARG A 60 -11.04 -4.53 8.17
C ARG A 60 -9.52 -4.66 8.29
N ASN A 61 -8.91 -5.39 7.34
CA ASN A 61 -7.48 -5.71 7.35
C ASN A 61 -6.77 -5.25 6.09
N GLY A 62 -7.22 -4.15 5.52
CA GLY A 62 -6.54 -3.53 4.38
C GLY A 62 -5.34 -2.70 4.82
N VAL A 63 -4.31 -2.67 3.99
CA VAL A 63 -3.11 -1.87 4.24
C VAL A 63 -2.81 -1.04 3.01
N LEU A 64 -2.58 0.25 3.21
CA LEU A 64 -2.25 1.17 2.14
C LEU A 64 -0.81 1.64 2.29
N PHE A 65 -0.03 1.54 1.19
CA PHE A 65 1.29 2.13 1.09
C PHE A 65 1.15 3.40 0.27
N TYR A 66 1.56 4.52 0.84
CA TYR A 66 1.46 5.83 0.20
C TYR A 66 2.84 6.39 -0.05
N LEU A 67 3.09 6.85 -1.27
CA LEU A 67 4.36 7.49 -1.63
C LEU A 67 4.10 8.72 -2.48
N ALA A 68 4.62 9.87 -2.03
CA ALA A 68 4.73 11.08 -2.84
C ALA A 68 6.19 11.17 -3.27
N TRP A 69 6.47 10.78 -4.52
CA TRP A 69 7.87 10.57 -4.92
C TRP A 69 8.65 11.86 -5.09
N ARG A 70 8.00 12.93 -5.48
CA ARG A 70 8.70 14.19 -5.70
C ARG A 70 9.07 14.87 -4.38
N THR A 71 8.21 14.79 -3.39
CA THR A 71 8.46 15.37 -2.08
C THR A 71 9.08 14.37 -1.11
N ARG A 72 9.27 13.13 -1.55
CA ARG A 72 9.94 12.05 -0.79
C ARG A 72 9.25 11.78 0.54
N GLN A 73 7.93 11.69 0.52
CA GLN A 73 7.15 11.42 1.72
C GLN A 73 6.48 10.07 1.57
N PHE A 74 6.52 9.29 2.63
CA PHE A 74 6.01 7.93 2.64
C PHE A 74 5.19 7.69 3.90
N ALA A 75 4.10 6.94 3.76
CA ALA A 75 3.33 6.47 4.90
C ALA A 75 2.77 5.10 4.60
N VAL A 76 2.56 4.31 5.64
CA VAL A 76 1.87 3.04 5.55
C VAL A 76 0.81 3.05 6.63
N ILE A 77 -0.42 2.68 6.26
CA ILE A 77 -1.54 2.75 7.18
C ILE A 77 -2.37 1.49 7.05
N GLY A 78 -2.76 0.93 8.19
CA GLY A 78 -3.59 -0.27 8.23
C GLY A 78 -4.95 0.02 8.81
N ASP A 79 -5.94 -0.78 8.42
CA ASP A 79 -7.29 -0.65 8.94
C ASP A 79 -7.36 -1.20 10.38
N ALA A 80 -8.54 -1.10 10.97
CA ALA A 80 -8.75 -1.32 12.39
C ALA A 80 -8.30 -2.70 12.88
N ALA A 81 -8.61 -3.76 12.11
CA ALA A 81 -8.28 -5.10 12.57
C ALA A 81 -6.77 -5.36 12.56
N ILE A 82 -6.06 -4.87 11.51
CA ILE A 82 -4.60 -5.08 11.49
C ILE A 82 -3.92 -4.21 12.56
N ASN A 83 -4.41 -2.99 12.77
CA ASN A 83 -3.84 -2.15 13.82
C ASN A 83 -4.02 -2.75 15.21
N ALA A 84 -5.12 -3.46 15.43
CA ALA A 84 -5.35 -4.13 16.71
C ALA A 84 -4.46 -5.35 16.88
N ALA A 85 -4.06 -5.98 15.78
CA ALA A 85 -3.30 -7.23 15.83
C ALA A 85 -1.79 -7.01 15.98
N VAL A 86 -1.25 -5.91 15.46
CA VAL A 86 0.19 -5.69 15.47
C VAL A 86 0.56 -4.56 16.43
N PRO A 87 1.77 -4.60 17.01
CA PRO A 87 2.22 -3.50 17.86
C PRO A 87 2.58 -2.28 17.02
N ASP A 88 2.54 -1.10 17.64
CA ASP A 88 2.87 0.15 16.94
C ASP A 88 4.28 0.10 16.36
N GLU A 89 5.20 -0.55 17.04
CA GLU A 89 6.58 -0.66 16.59
C GLU A 89 6.69 -1.36 15.24
N PHE A 90 5.73 -2.21 14.91
CA PHE A 90 5.76 -2.88 13.62
C PHE A 90 5.69 -1.87 12.47
N TRP A 91 4.76 -0.90 12.56
CA TRP A 91 4.64 0.11 11.51
C TRP A 91 5.88 0.97 11.40
N GLU A 92 6.49 1.30 12.54
CA GLU A 92 7.74 2.06 12.53
C GLU A 92 8.86 1.28 11.88
N ALA A 93 8.93 -0.03 12.13
CA ALA A 93 9.95 -0.88 11.53
C ALA A 93 9.76 -0.97 10.01
N VAL A 94 8.52 -1.10 9.54
CA VAL A 94 8.24 -1.13 8.10
C VAL A 94 8.68 0.18 7.47
N LYS A 95 8.31 1.30 8.09
CA LYS A 95 8.64 2.62 7.58
C LYS A 95 10.16 2.80 7.47
N GLU A 96 10.89 2.42 8.51
CA GLU A 96 12.36 2.56 8.51
C GLU A 96 12.99 1.72 7.41
N GLU A 97 12.50 0.51 7.23
CA GLU A 97 13.03 -0.39 6.20
C GLU A 97 12.82 0.21 4.81
N VAL A 98 11.60 0.70 4.54
CA VAL A 98 11.27 1.28 3.24
C VAL A 98 12.07 2.56 3.01
N LEU A 99 12.12 3.44 4.01
CA LEU A 99 12.84 4.71 3.88
C LEU A 99 14.34 4.50 3.69
N GLY A 100 14.90 3.43 4.28
CA GLY A 100 16.30 3.10 4.06
C GLY A 100 16.61 2.87 2.59
N HIS A 101 15.73 2.17 1.88
CA HIS A 101 15.89 1.98 0.45
C HIS A 101 15.68 3.28 -0.32
N PHE A 102 14.72 4.10 0.11
CA PHE A 102 14.43 5.36 -0.57
C PHE A 102 15.62 6.32 -0.52
N ARG A 103 16.37 6.32 0.58
CA ARG A 103 17.55 7.17 0.70
C ARG A 103 18.60 6.82 -0.35
N GLN A 104 18.55 5.62 -0.89
CA GLN A 104 19.43 5.18 -1.95
C GLN A 104 18.77 5.24 -3.31
N ALA A 105 17.62 5.92 -3.41
CA ALA A 105 16.82 6.04 -4.63
C ALA A 105 16.30 4.69 -5.14
N ASN A 106 16.19 3.71 -4.26
CA ASN A 106 15.69 2.38 -4.61
C ASN A 106 14.21 2.26 -4.25
N TYR A 107 13.34 2.97 -4.99
CA TYR A 107 11.92 3.02 -4.65
C TYR A 107 11.23 1.68 -4.80
N VAL A 108 11.45 0.98 -5.92
CA VAL A 108 10.79 -0.30 -6.15
C VAL A 108 11.25 -1.36 -5.16
N PRO A 109 12.56 -1.57 -4.95
CA PRO A 109 12.99 -2.52 -3.91
C PRO A 109 12.47 -2.17 -2.53
N GLY A 110 12.39 -0.86 -2.20
CA GLY A 110 11.88 -0.43 -0.90
C GLY A 110 10.42 -0.79 -0.72
N LEU A 111 9.59 -0.49 -1.70
CA LEU A 111 8.17 -0.82 -1.65
C LEU A 111 7.96 -2.33 -1.62
N GLU A 112 8.74 -3.07 -2.42
CA GLU A 112 8.69 -4.53 -2.43
C GLU A 112 8.99 -5.09 -1.04
N ARG A 113 10.01 -4.54 -0.39
CA ARG A 113 10.40 -4.98 0.95
C ARG A 113 9.29 -4.72 1.94
N GLY A 114 8.67 -3.54 1.87
CA GLY A 114 7.55 -3.19 2.73
C GLY A 114 6.36 -4.12 2.53
N ILE A 115 6.03 -4.41 1.28
CA ILE A 115 4.93 -5.32 0.95
C ILE A 115 5.20 -6.70 1.56
N ARG A 116 6.44 -7.17 1.48
CA ARG A 116 6.81 -8.48 2.01
C ARG A 116 6.69 -8.51 3.53
N LEU A 117 7.16 -7.47 4.20
CA LEU A 117 7.08 -7.40 5.67
C LEU A 117 5.63 -7.37 6.15
N VAL A 118 4.80 -6.54 5.50
CA VAL A 118 3.38 -6.46 5.84
C VAL A 118 2.68 -7.77 5.51
N GLY A 119 3.01 -8.35 4.35
CA GLY A 119 2.43 -9.63 3.94
C GLY A 119 2.65 -10.73 4.94
N GLU A 120 3.85 -10.80 5.55
CA GLU A 120 4.14 -11.80 6.56
C GLU A 120 3.29 -11.61 7.81
N GLN A 121 3.10 -10.37 8.24
CA GLN A 121 2.26 -10.11 9.41
C GLN A 121 0.79 -10.42 9.09
N LEU A 122 0.33 -10.04 7.91
CA LEU A 122 -1.04 -10.35 7.51
C LEU A 122 -1.27 -11.86 7.46
N ARG A 123 -0.30 -12.62 6.92
CA ARG A 123 -0.41 -14.07 6.86
C ARG A 123 -0.52 -14.65 8.27
N GLN A 124 0.22 -14.09 9.20
CA GLN A 124 0.26 -14.59 10.58
C GLN A 124 -1.06 -14.37 11.32
N PHE A 125 -1.64 -13.18 11.16
CA PHE A 125 -2.85 -12.80 11.91
C PHE A 125 -4.13 -12.98 11.10
N PHE A 126 -4.04 -12.98 9.78
CA PHE A 126 -5.20 -13.11 8.89
C PHE A 126 -4.87 -14.10 7.78
N PRO A 127 -4.75 -15.39 8.10
CA PRO A 127 -4.37 -16.38 7.10
C PRO A 127 -5.42 -16.50 6.00
N TYR A 128 -4.98 -16.91 4.83
CA TYR A 128 -5.86 -17.06 3.69
C TYR A 128 -6.86 -18.20 3.93
N ASP A 129 -8.12 -17.97 3.56
CA ASP A 129 -9.16 -18.98 3.63
C ASP A 129 -9.83 -19.03 2.26
N ALA A 130 -9.46 -20.01 1.47
CA ALA A 130 -9.95 -20.13 0.10
C ALA A 130 -11.46 -20.31 0.02
N ALA A 131 -12.10 -20.79 1.08
CA ALA A 131 -13.53 -21.01 1.09
C ALA A 131 -14.34 -19.71 1.21
N THR A 132 -13.75 -18.68 1.85
CA THR A 132 -14.48 -17.45 2.13
C THR A 132 -13.83 -16.20 1.60
N ASP A 133 -12.54 -16.27 1.25
CA ASP A 133 -11.82 -15.06 0.89
C ASP A 133 -12.04 -14.70 -0.57
N THR A 134 -12.34 -13.43 -0.79
CA THR A 134 -12.37 -12.85 -2.13
C THR A 134 -11.57 -11.56 -2.08
N ASN A 135 -11.01 -11.18 -3.22
CA ASN A 135 -10.28 -9.93 -3.30
C ASN A 135 -11.29 -8.80 -3.43
N GLU A 136 -11.50 -8.09 -2.34
CA GLU A 136 -12.52 -7.05 -2.27
C GLU A 136 -12.06 -5.69 -2.79
N LEU A 137 -10.75 -5.47 -2.89
CA LEU A 137 -10.18 -4.23 -3.39
C LEU A 137 -9.39 -4.51 -4.65
N SER A 138 -9.29 -3.49 -5.51
CA SER A 138 -8.47 -3.63 -6.71
C SER A 138 -7.00 -3.77 -6.32
N ASP A 139 -6.25 -4.63 -7.03
CA ASP A 139 -4.82 -4.75 -6.84
C ASP A 139 -4.06 -3.65 -7.55
N ASP A 140 -4.72 -2.93 -8.43
CA ASP A 140 -4.05 -1.92 -9.26
C ASP A 140 -3.45 -0.82 -8.41
N ILE A 141 -2.30 -0.33 -8.83
CA ILE A 141 -1.69 0.82 -8.20
C ILE A 141 -2.56 2.04 -8.48
N SER A 142 -2.85 2.80 -7.44
CA SER A 142 -3.62 4.03 -7.55
C SER A 142 -2.66 5.20 -7.69
N TYR A 143 -3.01 6.16 -8.53
CA TYR A 143 -2.20 7.35 -8.74
C TYR A 143 -3.03 8.59 -8.42
N GLY A 144 -2.40 9.55 -7.78
CA GLY A 144 -3.11 10.73 -7.35
C GLY A 144 -3.52 11.63 -8.50
N ASP A 145 -2.80 12.70 -8.67
CA ASP A 145 -3.16 13.69 -9.66
C ASP A 145 -3.14 13.22 -11.07
N ASP A 146 -2.51 12.09 -11.29
CA ASP A 146 -2.49 11.57 -12.62
C ASP A 146 -3.78 11.14 -13.11
N ALA A 147 -4.60 10.92 -12.18
CA ALA A 147 -5.81 10.36 -12.60
C ALA A 147 -6.55 11.32 -13.29
N PRO A 148 -6.61 11.46 -14.27
CA PRO A 148 -7.38 12.28 -14.82
C PRO A 148 -8.43 11.67 -15.10
N ALA A 149 -8.65 11.93 -14.92
CA ALA A 149 -9.39 11.70 -15.53
C ALA A 149 -9.63 10.54 -15.98
N SER A 150 -9.59 10.07 -15.73
CA SER A 150 -9.74 9.03 -16.21
C SER A 150 -10.79 8.63 -16.30
N PRO A 151 -11.19 8.73 -16.64
CA PRO A 151 -12.09 8.30 -16.70
C PRO A 151 -12.27 7.27 -16.86
N SER A 152 -12.04 7.15 -17.05
CA SER A 152 -12.27 6.23 -17.14
C SER A 152 -12.18 5.65 -16.45
N GLY A 153 -12.24 5.99 -15.95
CA GLY A 153 -12.23 5.45 -15.34
C GLY A 153 -12.63 5.52 -14.92
N SER A 154 -12.75 5.89 -15.17
CA SER A 154 -13.01 5.70 -14.74
C SER A 154 -13.10 5.30 -14.42
#